data_7e5f74baa172d880db61fba39e09ad62
#
_entry.id   7e5f74baa172d880db61fba39e09ad62
#
_cell.length_a   1.000
_cell.length_b   1.000
_cell.length_c   1.000
_cell.angle_alpha   90.00
_cell.angle_beta   90.00
_cell.angle_gamma   90.00
#
_symmetry.space_group_name_H-M   'P 1'
#
loop_
_entity.id
_entity.type
_entity.pdbx_description
1 polymer ?
#
loop_
_entity_poly.entity_id
_entity_poly.type
_entity_poly.pdbx_seq_one_letter_code
_entity_poly.pdbx_strand_id
1 'polypeptide(L)'
;MHSLNGKVAIVTGGSRGIGLAIAHALVGEGVNVTVTGRSDAHLSTARPRIEAAGHGAVETLQADVRHFDDMRRAVDATVARFGGLDILINNAGVGVFAGVAAMTPEQWSEVIDTNLTGVFNATHAALPHMQRRGGGFIINISSLAGKNPFADGAAYCASKAGLNAFSEALMQEVRYDNIRVSYVLPGSVSTAFSSGDAAKGADWKIAPEEVADVVLNLLRHDPRSLPSRVELRPSKPRK
;
A
#
# COMPACT_ATOMS: atom_id res chain seq x y z
N MET A 1 -18.40 6.66 13.51
CA MET A 1 -17.32 6.51 12.52
C MET A 1 -16.58 7.83 12.41
N HIS A 2 -15.24 7.82 12.44
CA HIS A 2 -14.47 9.04 12.25
C HIS A 2 -14.52 9.48 10.79
N SER A 3 -14.77 10.78 10.55
CA SER A 3 -14.75 11.35 9.20
C SER A 3 -13.32 11.33 8.64
N LEU A 4 -13.19 10.95 7.39
CA LEU A 4 -11.92 11.02 6.66
C LEU A 4 -11.83 12.29 5.81
N ASN A 5 -12.91 13.06 5.69
CA ASN A 5 -12.98 14.26 4.89
C ASN A 5 -11.90 15.29 5.30
N GLY A 6 -11.18 15.82 4.33
CA GLY A 6 -10.08 16.76 4.52
C GLY A 6 -8.77 16.14 5.02
N LYS A 7 -8.71 14.84 5.28
CA LYS A 7 -7.45 14.14 5.58
C LYS A 7 -6.54 14.11 4.36
N VAL A 8 -5.25 13.90 4.58
CA VAL A 8 -4.24 13.85 3.52
C VAL A 8 -3.57 12.48 3.52
N ALA A 9 -3.54 11.84 2.36
CA ALA A 9 -2.97 10.51 2.20
C ALA A 9 -1.91 10.44 1.10
N ILE A 10 -0.93 9.54 1.28
CA ILE A 10 -0.05 9.06 0.22
C ILE A 10 -0.38 7.58 -0.04
N VAL A 11 -0.55 7.21 -1.32
CA VAL A 11 -0.69 5.81 -1.75
C VAL A 11 0.47 5.46 -2.68
N THR A 12 1.39 4.64 -2.21
CA THR A 12 2.50 4.18 -3.07
C THR A 12 2.04 3.09 -4.04
N GLY A 13 2.51 3.16 -5.30
CA GLY A 13 2.08 2.23 -6.34
C GLY A 13 0.58 2.32 -6.67
N GLY A 14 0.00 3.52 -6.55
CA GLY A 14 -1.44 3.73 -6.70
C GLY A 14 -1.93 3.91 -8.15
N SER A 15 -1.08 3.69 -9.16
CA SER A 15 -1.49 3.87 -10.57
C SER A 15 -2.28 2.70 -11.15
N ARG A 16 -2.39 1.55 -10.46
CA ARG A 16 -3.13 0.36 -10.91
C ARG A 16 -3.47 -0.58 -9.75
N GLY A 17 -4.33 -1.56 -10.03
CA GLY A 17 -4.67 -2.65 -9.10
C GLY A 17 -5.18 -2.17 -7.74
N ILE A 18 -4.70 -2.78 -6.67
CA ILE A 18 -5.13 -2.48 -5.29
C ILE A 18 -4.90 -1.01 -4.94
N GLY A 19 -3.73 -0.46 -5.27
CA GLY A 19 -3.41 0.94 -4.93
C GLY A 19 -4.33 1.94 -5.63
N LEU A 20 -4.73 1.68 -6.88
CA LEU A 20 -5.70 2.51 -7.60
C LEU A 20 -7.08 2.45 -6.93
N ALA A 21 -7.54 1.25 -6.56
CA ALA A 21 -8.82 1.09 -5.87
C ALA A 21 -8.82 1.79 -4.51
N ILE A 22 -7.72 1.68 -3.75
CA ILE A 22 -7.58 2.39 -2.47
C ILE A 22 -7.60 3.92 -2.67
N ALA A 23 -6.83 4.44 -3.65
CA ALA A 23 -6.80 5.87 -3.93
C ALA A 23 -8.18 6.40 -4.33
N HIS A 24 -8.88 5.67 -5.22
CA HIS A 24 -10.26 5.98 -5.61
C HIS A 24 -11.21 6.01 -4.40
N ALA A 25 -11.17 4.98 -3.57
CA ALA A 25 -12.03 4.90 -2.38
C ALA A 25 -11.76 6.03 -1.37
N LEU A 26 -10.47 6.39 -1.15
CA LEU A 26 -10.10 7.50 -0.28
C LEU A 26 -10.60 8.86 -0.79
N VAL A 27 -10.47 9.11 -2.10
CA VAL A 27 -10.98 10.35 -2.72
C VAL A 27 -12.50 10.44 -2.61
N GLY A 28 -13.22 9.34 -2.76
CA GLY A 28 -14.67 9.26 -2.52
C GLY A 28 -15.09 9.64 -1.10
N GLU A 29 -14.21 9.44 -0.12
CA GLU A 29 -14.39 9.85 1.28
C GLU A 29 -13.96 11.31 1.57
N GLY A 30 -13.57 12.07 0.55
CA GLY A 30 -13.09 13.44 0.69
C GLY A 30 -11.64 13.56 1.16
N VAL A 31 -10.83 12.49 1.08
CA VAL A 31 -9.40 12.52 1.38
C VAL A 31 -8.65 13.14 0.22
N ASN A 32 -7.72 14.06 0.49
CA ASN A 32 -6.76 14.54 -0.49
C ASN A 32 -5.65 13.50 -0.66
N VAL A 33 -5.43 13.01 -1.86
CA VAL A 33 -4.56 11.86 -2.10
C VAL A 33 -3.41 12.20 -3.05
N THR A 34 -2.20 11.94 -2.61
CA THR A 34 -1.04 11.84 -3.52
C THR A 34 -0.83 10.38 -3.89
N VAL A 35 -0.77 10.11 -5.18
CA VAL A 35 -0.47 8.81 -5.73
C VAL A 35 0.94 8.79 -6.28
N THR A 36 1.76 7.80 -5.89
CA THR A 36 3.09 7.64 -6.47
C THR A 36 3.20 6.38 -7.32
N GLY A 37 4.10 6.43 -8.30
CA GLY A 37 4.40 5.31 -9.18
C GLY A 37 5.62 5.59 -10.05
N ARG A 38 6.23 4.54 -10.61
CA ARG A 38 7.44 4.66 -11.44
C ARG A 38 7.19 5.21 -12.85
N SER A 39 5.98 5.05 -13.37
CA SER A 39 5.62 5.41 -14.74
C SER A 39 4.68 6.60 -14.76
N ASP A 40 5.11 7.71 -15.32
CA ASP A 40 4.30 8.90 -15.51
C ASP A 40 3.08 8.63 -16.40
N ALA A 41 3.24 7.82 -17.45
CA ALA A 41 2.13 7.42 -18.33
C ALA A 41 1.03 6.67 -17.57
N HIS A 42 1.39 5.77 -16.65
CA HIS A 42 0.41 5.08 -15.82
C HIS A 42 -0.25 6.03 -14.81
N LEU A 43 0.49 6.97 -14.24
CA LEU A 43 -0.03 7.98 -13.33
C LEU A 43 -1.02 8.90 -14.03
N SER A 44 -0.68 9.39 -15.23
CA SER A 44 -1.56 10.23 -16.06
C SER A 44 -2.87 9.52 -16.43
N THR A 45 -2.82 8.21 -16.69
CA THR A 45 -4.02 7.40 -16.95
C THR A 45 -4.85 7.14 -15.69
N ALA A 46 -4.19 6.99 -14.53
CA ALA A 46 -4.87 6.71 -13.26
C ALA A 46 -5.56 7.94 -12.68
N ARG A 47 -4.97 9.12 -12.82
CA ARG A 47 -5.45 10.36 -12.22
C ARG A 47 -6.94 10.63 -12.49
N PRO A 48 -7.43 10.71 -13.75
CA PRO A 48 -8.84 11.00 -13.99
C PRO A 48 -9.79 9.92 -13.43
N ARG A 49 -9.33 8.66 -13.36
CA ARG A 49 -10.10 7.57 -12.78
C ARG A 49 -10.26 7.74 -11.26
N ILE A 50 -9.24 8.26 -10.58
CA ILE A 50 -9.29 8.53 -9.14
C ILE A 50 -10.14 9.78 -8.88
N GLU A 51 -9.95 10.85 -9.65
CA GLU A 51 -10.71 12.09 -9.54
C GLU A 51 -12.22 11.89 -9.76
N ALA A 52 -12.60 10.92 -10.59
CA ALA A 52 -14.01 10.57 -10.82
C ALA A 52 -14.74 10.03 -9.57
N ALA A 53 -14.02 9.65 -8.51
CA ALA A 53 -14.62 9.20 -7.25
C ALA A 53 -15.29 10.34 -6.45
N GLY A 54 -14.89 11.60 -6.67
CA GLY A 54 -15.66 12.71 -6.15
C GLY A 54 -14.90 13.82 -5.42
N HIS A 55 -14.75 13.79 -4.10
CA HIS A 55 -14.64 15.02 -3.31
C HIS A 55 -13.22 15.41 -2.87
N GLY A 56 -12.27 14.49 -2.86
CA GLY A 56 -10.88 14.78 -2.49
C GLY A 56 -10.05 15.27 -3.67
N ALA A 57 -9.04 16.09 -3.42
CA ALA A 57 -8.08 16.49 -4.44
C ALA A 57 -7.05 15.37 -4.71
N VAL A 58 -6.59 15.27 -5.96
CA VAL A 58 -5.62 14.25 -6.39
C VAL A 58 -4.34 14.91 -6.88
N GLU A 59 -3.20 14.41 -6.39
CA GLU A 59 -1.88 14.71 -6.92
C GLU A 59 -1.21 13.41 -7.37
N THR A 60 -0.42 13.47 -8.44
CA THR A 60 0.34 12.31 -8.94
C THR A 60 1.80 12.67 -9.06
N LEU A 61 2.67 11.87 -8.47
CA LEU A 61 4.11 12.13 -8.44
C LEU A 61 4.88 10.88 -8.90
N GLN A 62 5.76 11.07 -9.88
CA GLN A 62 6.68 10.00 -10.27
C GLN A 62 7.71 9.79 -9.15
N ALA A 63 7.75 8.57 -8.60
CA ALA A 63 8.68 8.17 -7.56
C ALA A 63 8.89 6.65 -7.57
N ASP A 64 10.13 6.23 -7.35
CA ASP A 64 10.47 4.83 -7.11
C ASP A 64 10.70 4.62 -5.61
N VAL A 65 9.89 3.78 -4.99
CA VAL A 65 9.97 3.51 -3.54
C VAL A 65 11.33 2.97 -3.10
N ARG A 66 12.10 2.35 -4.01
CA ARG A 66 13.44 1.84 -3.75
C ARG A 66 14.45 2.96 -3.44
N HIS A 67 14.16 4.19 -3.85
CA HIS A 67 15.01 5.36 -3.65
C HIS A 67 14.45 6.25 -2.55
N PHE A 68 15.19 6.38 -1.45
CA PHE A 68 14.77 7.19 -0.31
C PHE A 68 14.48 8.65 -0.69
N ASP A 69 15.34 9.26 -1.53
CA ASP A 69 15.15 10.65 -1.95
C ASP A 69 13.87 10.88 -2.77
N ASP A 70 13.43 9.89 -3.55
CA ASP A 70 12.16 9.95 -4.25
C ASP A 70 11.00 10.00 -3.26
N MET A 71 11.04 9.14 -2.25
CA MET A 71 9.99 9.10 -1.24
C MET A 71 9.99 10.36 -0.38
N ARG A 72 11.16 10.88 -0.02
CA ARG A 72 11.29 12.16 0.69
C ARG A 72 10.66 13.30 -0.12
N ARG A 73 11.03 13.44 -1.41
CA ARG A 73 10.44 14.47 -2.29
C ARG A 73 8.92 14.33 -2.42
N ALA A 74 8.40 13.10 -2.55
CA ALA A 74 6.96 12.85 -2.66
C ALA A 74 6.22 13.24 -1.37
N VAL A 75 6.78 12.94 -0.20
CA VAL A 75 6.21 13.33 1.09
C VAL A 75 6.25 14.84 1.26
N ASP A 76 7.41 15.48 1.01
CA ASP A 76 7.56 16.94 1.15
C ASP A 76 6.59 17.69 0.21
N ALA A 77 6.46 17.25 -1.05
CA ALA A 77 5.52 17.83 -2.01
C ALA A 77 4.06 17.66 -1.58
N THR A 78 3.70 16.49 -1.02
CA THR A 78 2.35 16.25 -0.47
C THR A 78 2.04 17.20 0.67
N VAL A 79 2.98 17.34 1.61
CA VAL A 79 2.82 18.24 2.77
C VAL A 79 2.74 19.70 2.32
N ALA A 80 3.57 20.13 1.38
CA ALA A 80 3.51 21.48 0.81
C ALA A 80 2.17 21.74 0.10
N ARG A 81 1.64 20.76 -0.62
CA ARG A 81 0.40 20.90 -1.39
C ARG A 81 -0.85 20.90 -0.53
N PHE A 82 -0.91 20.06 0.53
CA PHE A 82 -2.12 19.79 1.29
C PHE A 82 -2.04 20.16 2.78
N GLY A 83 -0.89 20.69 3.23
CA GLY A 83 -0.70 21.19 4.59
C GLY A 83 -0.41 20.14 5.66
N GLY A 84 -0.17 18.88 5.30
CA GLY A 84 0.20 17.82 6.25
C GLY A 84 0.09 16.42 5.65
N LEU A 85 0.30 15.40 6.49
CA LEU A 85 0.15 13.99 6.13
C LEU A 85 -0.51 13.25 7.29
N ASP A 86 -1.67 12.67 7.04
CA ASP A 86 -2.47 11.91 8.03
C ASP A 86 -2.40 10.39 7.78
N ILE A 87 -2.25 9.96 6.51
CA ILE A 87 -2.37 8.55 6.11
C ILE A 87 -1.24 8.17 5.15
N LEU A 88 -0.55 7.06 5.42
CA LEU A 88 0.39 6.45 4.49
C LEU A 88 -0.07 5.03 4.14
N ILE A 89 -0.31 4.78 2.86
CA ILE A 89 -0.61 3.45 2.33
C ILE A 89 0.62 2.93 1.56
N ASN A 90 1.35 2.03 2.18
CA ASN A 90 2.45 1.31 1.55
C ASN A 90 1.88 0.14 0.74
N ASN A 91 1.62 0.38 -0.54
CA ASN A 91 1.04 -0.61 -1.44
C ASN A 91 1.99 -1.00 -2.58
N ALA A 92 2.97 -0.18 -2.94
CA ALA A 92 3.92 -0.53 -3.99
C ALA A 92 4.56 -1.90 -3.75
N GLY A 93 4.52 -2.75 -4.77
CA GLY A 93 5.07 -4.10 -4.67
C GLY A 93 5.23 -4.76 -6.03
N VAL A 94 6.13 -5.72 -6.08
CA VAL A 94 6.40 -6.57 -7.25
C VAL A 94 6.51 -8.04 -6.82
N GLY A 95 6.25 -8.95 -7.75
CA GLY A 95 6.46 -10.38 -7.56
C GLY A 95 7.29 -10.94 -8.71
N VAL A 96 8.38 -11.62 -8.37
CA VAL A 96 9.13 -12.47 -9.28
C VAL A 96 9.07 -13.88 -8.70
N PHE A 97 8.62 -14.81 -9.53
CA PHE A 97 8.39 -16.20 -9.12
C PHE A 97 9.33 -17.11 -9.89
N ALA A 98 10.31 -17.69 -9.18
CA ALA A 98 11.29 -18.61 -9.71
C ALA A 98 11.87 -19.44 -8.55
N GLY A 99 12.26 -20.67 -8.83
CA GLY A 99 13.03 -21.47 -7.87
C GLY A 99 14.35 -20.80 -7.52
N VAL A 100 14.82 -20.96 -6.28
CA VAL A 100 16.03 -20.27 -5.78
C VAL A 100 17.26 -20.48 -6.65
N ALA A 101 17.43 -21.67 -7.21
CA ALA A 101 18.57 -21.98 -8.10
C ALA A 101 18.49 -21.23 -9.46
N ALA A 102 17.31 -20.81 -9.90
CA ALA A 102 17.10 -20.12 -11.16
C ALA A 102 16.92 -18.61 -11.00
N MET A 103 16.64 -18.13 -9.78
CA MET A 103 16.46 -16.71 -9.48
C MET A 103 17.80 -15.98 -9.51
N THR A 104 17.88 -14.86 -10.25
CA THR A 104 19.10 -14.04 -10.24
C THR A 104 19.16 -13.13 -9.00
N PRO A 105 20.36 -12.70 -8.58
CA PRO A 105 20.51 -11.72 -7.49
C PRO A 105 19.73 -10.43 -7.74
N GLU A 106 19.65 -9.96 -8.98
CA GLU A 106 18.92 -8.74 -9.36
C GLU A 106 17.42 -8.92 -9.19
N GLN A 107 16.86 -10.07 -9.54
CA GLN A 107 15.46 -10.42 -9.33
C GLN A 107 15.12 -10.48 -7.84
N TRP A 108 16.00 -11.08 -7.04
CA TRP A 108 15.88 -11.09 -5.58
C TRP A 108 15.87 -9.66 -5.03
N SER A 109 16.88 -8.85 -5.41
CA SER A 109 17.01 -7.45 -4.95
C SER A 109 15.81 -6.61 -5.38
N GLU A 110 15.30 -6.75 -6.62
CA GLU A 110 14.12 -6.03 -7.06
C GLU A 110 12.92 -6.28 -6.15
N VAL A 111 12.69 -7.52 -5.74
CA VAL A 111 11.58 -7.89 -4.86
C VAL A 111 11.78 -7.35 -3.44
N ILE A 112 12.95 -7.55 -2.85
CA ILE A 112 13.25 -7.09 -1.48
C ILE A 112 13.24 -5.56 -1.43
N ASP A 113 13.90 -4.89 -2.36
CA ASP A 113 14.03 -3.44 -2.37
C ASP A 113 12.68 -2.76 -2.60
N THR A 114 11.82 -3.33 -3.44
CA THR A 114 10.49 -2.76 -3.64
C THR A 114 9.56 -3.04 -2.47
N ASN A 115 9.47 -4.31 -2.03
CA ASN A 115 8.41 -4.75 -1.12
C ASN A 115 8.73 -4.51 0.36
N LEU A 116 10.00 -4.33 0.72
CA LEU A 116 10.45 -4.16 2.10
C LEU A 116 11.24 -2.87 2.30
N THR A 117 12.37 -2.68 1.58
CA THR A 117 13.16 -1.45 1.67
C THR A 117 12.34 -0.22 1.27
N GLY A 118 11.52 -0.34 0.22
CA GLY A 118 10.63 0.74 -0.24
C GLY A 118 9.59 1.14 0.79
N VAL A 119 9.08 0.18 1.56
CA VAL A 119 8.16 0.48 2.68
C VAL A 119 8.89 1.21 3.80
N PHE A 120 10.11 0.80 4.14
CA PHE A 120 10.97 1.52 5.07
C PHE A 120 11.20 2.96 4.60
N ASN A 121 11.60 3.16 3.34
CA ASN A 121 11.89 4.50 2.79
C ASN A 121 10.67 5.44 2.90
N ALA A 122 9.49 4.97 2.46
CA ALA A 122 8.27 5.76 2.52
C ALA A 122 7.87 6.07 3.97
N THR A 123 7.95 5.10 4.85
CA THR A 123 7.63 5.24 6.27
C THR A 123 8.60 6.21 6.94
N HIS A 124 9.91 6.05 6.74
CA HIS A 124 10.94 6.91 7.31
C HIS A 124 10.77 8.38 6.88
N ALA A 125 10.45 8.61 5.61
CA ALA A 125 10.16 9.96 5.12
C ALA A 125 8.87 10.55 5.73
N ALA A 126 7.84 9.74 5.94
CA ALA A 126 6.54 10.19 6.41
C ALA A 126 6.49 10.48 7.93
N LEU A 127 7.17 9.67 8.73
CA LEU A 127 7.07 9.71 10.21
C LEU A 127 7.27 11.11 10.81
N PRO A 128 8.31 11.90 10.45
CA PRO A 128 8.50 13.23 11.04
C PRO A 128 7.33 14.19 10.76
N HIS A 129 6.66 14.04 9.62
CA HIS A 129 5.50 14.87 9.25
C HIS A 129 4.25 14.43 10.00
N MET A 130 4.03 13.12 10.18
CA MET A 130 2.93 12.56 10.96
C MET A 130 3.07 12.91 12.46
N GLN A 131 4.28 12.84 13.01
CA GLN A 131 4.56 13.26 14.40
C GLN A 131 4.25 14.75 14.60
N ARG A 132 4.71 15.63 13.69
CA ARG A 132 4.36 17.07 13.73
C ARG A 132 2.86 17.32 13.58
N ARG A 133 2.14 16.44 12.88
CA ARG A 133 0.68 16.49 12.72
C ARG A 133 -0.07 16.06 13.99
N GLY A 134 0.63 15.42 14.94
CA GLY A 134 0.08 14.90 16.20
C GLY A 134 -0.53 13.50 16.09
N GLY A 135 -0.19 12.76 15.04
CA GLY A 135 -0.61 11.37 14.82
C GLY A 135 -0.89 11.05 13.36
N GLY A 136 -1.35 9.85 13.11
CA GLY A 136 -1.66 9.39 11.76
C GLY A 136 -1.99 7.90 11.68
N PHE A 137 -2.06 7.38 10.44
CA PHE A 137 -2.27 5.96 10.21
C PHE A 137 -1.41 5.45 9.06
N ILE A 138 -0.62 4.42 9.32
CA ILE A 138 0.19 3.71 8.32
C ILE A 138 -0.48 2.36 8.05
N ILE A 139 -0.80 2.06 6.80
CA ILE A 139 -1.33 0.76 6.39
C ILE A 139 -0.39 0.15 5.36
N ASN A 140 0.13 -1.04 5.68
CA ASN A 140 1.03 -1.79 4.82
C ASN A 140 0.24 -2.90 4.09
N ILE A 141 0.27 -2.91 2.77
CA ILE A 141 -0.34 -3.98 1.97
C ILE A 141 0.68 -5.12 1.83
N SER A 142 0.50 -6.10 2.69
CA SER A 142 1.30 -7.32 2.72
C SER A 142 0.72 -8.40 1.79
N SER A 143 0.73 -9.64 2.20
CA SER A 143 0.14 -10.79 1.50
C SER A 143 0.01 -11.97 2.44
N LEU A 144 -0.92 -12.89 2.15
CA LEU A 144 -0.93 -14.23 2.77
C LEU A 144 0.36 -15.01 2.54
N ALA A 145 1.11 -14.68 1.48
CA ALA A 145 2.44 -15.24 1.20
C ALA A 145 3.47 -14.97 2.31
N GLY A 146 3.31 -13.89 3.06
CA GLY A 146 4.15 -13.60 4.23
C GLY A 146 3.87 -14.47 5.46
N LYS A 147 2.82 -15.31 5.39
CA LYS A 147 2.44 -16.26 6.43
C LYS A 147 2.43 -17.71 5.92
N ASN A 148 2.03 -17.91 4.68
CA ASN A 148 1.91 -19.20 4.03
C ASN A 148 2.84 -19.23 2.80
N PRO A 149 4.13 -19.54 2.97
CA PRO A 149 5.09 -19.57 1.88
C PRO A 149 4.77 -20.72 0.90
N PHE A 150 5.18 -20.53 -0.36
CA PHE A 150 4.97 -21.50 -1.44
C PHE A 150 6.21 -21.64 -2.31
N ALA A 151 6.31 -22.75 -3.04
CA ALA A 151 7.41 -23.01 -3.97
C ALA A 151 7.49 -21.91 -5.05
N ASP A 152 8.69 -21.62 -5.51
CA ASP A 152 9.03 -20.55 -6.48
C ASP A 152 8.71 -19.12 -6.00
N GLY A 153 8.23 -18.94 -4.77
CA GLY A 153 7.91 -17.67 -4.17
C GLY A 153 8.92 -17.16 -3.15
N ALA A 154 10.14 -17.67 -3.09
CA ALA A 154 11.08 -17.43 -1.99
C ALA A 154 11.31 -15.93 -1.70
N ALA A 155 11.68 -15.13 -2.72
CA ALA A 155 11.91 -13.70 -2.54
C ALA A 155 10.64 -12.96 -2.12
N TYR A 156 9.51 -13.25 -2.77
CA TYR A 156 8.23 -12.63 -2.46
C TYR A 156 7.75 -12.98 -1.04
N CYS A 157 7.79 -14.25 -0.68
CA CYS A 157 7.41 -14.71 0.68
C CYS A 157 8.31 -14.09 1.75
N ALA A 158 9.64 -14.07 1.52
CA ALA A 158 10.58 -13.45 2.43
C ALA A 158 10.31 -11.94 2.61
N SER A 159 10.08 -11.20 1.50
CA SER A 159 9.77 -9.78 1.55
C SER A 159 8.48 -9.49 2.33
N LYS A 160 7.43 -10.30 2.14
CA LYS A 160 6.14 -10.11 2.83
C LYS A 160 6.16 -10.60 4.27
N ALA A 161 6.93 -11.62 4.61
CA ALA A 161 7.19 -12.03 5.99
C ALA A 161 7.98 -10.93 6.74
N GLY A 162 9.02 -10.39 6.10
CA GLY A 162 9.78 -9.26 6.63
C GLY A 162 8.90 -8.02 6.84
N LEU A 163 7.99 -7.73 5.90
CA LEU A 163 7.02 -6.63 6.02
C LEU A 163 6.05 -6.83 7.19
N ASN A 164 5.61 -8.06 7.45
CA ASN A 164 4.77 -8.36 8.60
C ASN A 164 5.51 -8.05 9.90
N ALA A 165 6.76 -8.54 10.04
CA ALA A 165 7.60 -8.28 11.21
C ALA A 165 7.93 -6.79 11.38
N PHE A 166 8.26 -6.09 10.29
CA PHE A 166 8.47 -4.64 10.27
C PHE A 166 7.23 -3.89 10.76
N SER A 167 6.03 -4.28 10.31
CA SER A 167 4.78 -3.63 10.72
C SER A 167 4.51 -3.79 12.22
N GLU A 168 4.77 -4.96 12.78
CA GLU A 168 4.61 -5.23 14.23
C GLU A 168 5.62 -4.43 15.05
N ALA A 169 6.89 -4.34 14.64
CA ALA A 169 7.90 -3.55 15.31
C ALA A 169 7.56 -2.06 15.26
N LEU A 170 7.27 -1.54 14.06
CA LEU A 170 6.89 -0.14 13.86
C LEU A 170 5.69 0.27 14.73
N MET A 171 4.67 -0.59 14.81
CA MET A 171 3.50 -0.34 15.65
C MET A 171 3.90 -0.12 17.13
N GLN A 172 4.89 -0.87 17.64
CA GLN A 172 5.39 -0.69 19.00
C GLN A 172 6.10 0.65 19.19
N GLU A 173 6.89 1.06 18.19
CA GLU A 173 7.73 2.25 18.24
C GLU A 173 6.91 3.54 18.24
N VAL A 174 5.84 3.61 17.40
CA VAL A 174 5.14 4.87 17.12
C VAL A 174 3.78 5.03 17.82
N ARG A 175 3.35 4.04 18.61
CA ARG A 175 2.02 4.08 19.24
C ARG A 175 1.81 5.25 20.19
N TYR A 176 2.87 5.71 20.85
CA TYR A 176 2.81 6.85 21.77
C TYR A 176 2.86 8.21 21.05
N ASP A 177 3.16 8.21 19.76
CA ASP A 177 3.05 9.38 18.89
C ASP A 177 1.64 9.51 18.25
N ASN A 178 0.66 8.73 18.75
CA ASN A 178 -0.68 8.62 18.15
C ASN A 178 -0.68 8.16 16.69
N ILE A 179 0.36 7.45 16.25
CA ILE A 179 0.44 6.87 14.91
C ILE A 179 0.04 5.39 15.03
N ARG A 180 -1.03 5.03 14.32
CA ARG A 180 -1.52 3.65 14.25
C ARG A 180 -0.86 2.95 13.07
N VAL A 181 -0.56 1.67 13.22
CA VAL A 181 0.00 0.84 12.15
C VAL A 181 -0.83 -0.43 12.01
N SER A 182 -1.32 -0.69 10.79
CA SER A 182 -1.98 -1.95 10.46
C SER A 182 -1.36 -2.54 9.19
N TYR A 183 -1.50 -3.85 9.02
CA TYR A 183 -1.14 -4.48 7.76
C TYR A 183 -2.23 -5.45 7.30
N VAL A 184 -2.51 -5.40 6.01
CA VAL A 184 -3.51 -6.23 5.35
C VAL A 184 -2.79 -7.33 4.58
N LEU A 185 -3.27 -8.58 4.72
CA LEU A 185 -2.72 -9.75 4.04
C LEU A 185 -3.75 -10.27 3.02
N PRO A 186 -3.84 -9.68 1.83
CA PRO A 186 -4.72 -10.21 0.80
C PRO A 186 -4.23 -11.58 0.30
N GLY A 187 -5.18 -12.45 -0.02
CA GLY A 187 -4.94 -13.64 -0.83
C GLY A 187 -4.83 -13.29 -2.32
N SER A 188 -5.33 -14.19 -3.17
CA SER A 188 -5.34 -13.93 -4.62
C SER A 188 -6.29 -12.79 -4.98
N VAL A 189 -5.75 -11.68 -5.45
CA VAL A 189 -6.51 -10.51 -5.92
C VAL A 189 -6.49 -10.46 -7.45
N SER A 190 -7.61 -10.09 -8.07
CA SER A 190 -7.76 -9.95 -9.52
C SER A 190 -7.07 -8.67 -10.02
N THR A 191 -5.76 -8.76 -10.25
CA THR A 191 -4.93 -7.66 -10.75
C THR A 191 -3.93 -8.17 -11.79
N ALA A 192 -3.32 -7.28 -12.54
CA ALA A 192 -2.23 -7.60 -13.48
C ALA A 192 -0.88 -7.91 -12.77
N PHE A 193 -0.88 -8.20 -11.48
CA PHE A 193 0.34 -8.42 -10.69
C PHE A 193 1.07 -9.73 -11.06
N SER A 194 0.36 -10.79 -11.36
CA SER A 194 0.92 -12.16 -11.46
C SER A 194 0.99 -12.76 -12.87
N SER A 195 0.65 -12.05 -13.91
CA SER A 195 0.75 -12.38 -15.35
C SER A 195 -0.37 -11.70 -16.12
N GLY A 196 -0.07 -11.21 -17.31
CA GLY A 196 -0.89 -10.33 -18.15
C GLY A 196 -2.35 -10.74 -18.51
N ASP A 197 -2.90 -11.82 -17.96
CA ASP A 197 -4.29 -12.23 -18.15
C ASP A 197 -5.12 -12.07 -16.86
N ALA A 198 -5.35 -10.83 -16.47
CA ALA A 198 -6.25 -10.51 -15.33
C ALA A 198 -7.71 -10.94 -15.58
N ALA A 199 -8.07 -11.27 -16.82
CA ALA A 199 -9.47 -11.39 -17.24
C ALA A 199 -10.04 -12.81 -17.35
N LYS A 200 -9.22 -13.88 -17.37
CA LYS A 200 -9.75 -15.24 -17.53
C LYS A 200 -9.80 -16.01 -16.22
N GLY A 201 -11.03 -16.28 -15.74
CA GLY A 201 -11.30 -17.13 -14.57
C GLY A 201 -10.98 -16.48 -13.24
N ALA A 202 -11.23 -15.16 -13.11
CA ALA A 202 -10.95 -14.37 -11.93
C ALA A 202 -12.09 -14.32 -10.90
N ASP A 203 -13.25 -14.88 -11.21
CA ASP A 203 -14.50 -14.76 -10.41
C ASP A 203 -14.37 -15.28 -8.96
N TRP A 204 -13.36 -16.11 -8.68
CA TRP A 204 -13.08 -16.58 -7.33
C TRP A 204 -12.08 -15.71 -6.58
N LYS A 205 -11.37 -14.81 -7.28
CA LYS A 205 -10.37 -13.94 -6.67
C LYS A 205 -11.03 -12.72 -6.02
N ILE A 206 -10.38 -12.18 -5.02
CA ILE A 206 -10.76 -10.92 -4.37
C ILE A 206 -10.68 -9.79 -5.42
N ALA A 207 -11.68 -8.90 -5.46
CA ALA A 207 -11.59 -7.68 -6.24
C ALA A 207 -10.68 -6.65 -5.53
N PRO A 208 -9.93 -5.80 -6.25
CA PRO A 208 -9.14 -4.73 -5.64
C PRO A 208 -9.97 -3.82 -4.73
N GLU A 209 -11.22 -3.59 -5.08
CA GLU A 209 -12.19 -2.77 -4.33
C GLU A 209 -12.49 -3.37 -2.95
N GLU A 210 -12.55 -4.70 -2.82
CA GLU A 210 -12.75 -5.36 -1.52
C GLU A 210 -11.55 -5.14 -0.58
N VAL A 211 -10.33 -5.02 -1.12
CA VAL A 211 -9.15 -4.62 -0.33
C VAL A 211 -9.26 -3.15 0.09
N ALA A 212 -9.73 -2.28 -0.80
CA ALA A 212 -9.95 -0.87 -0.48
C ALA A 212 -11.02 -0.69 0.62
N ASP A 213 -12.08 -1.47 0.61
CA ASP A 213 -13.11 -1.47 1.67
C ASP A 213 -12.52 -1.85 3.04
N VAL A 214 -11.62 -2.84 3.08
CA VAL A 214 -10.89 -3.20 4.31
C VAL A 214 -10.05 -2.02 4.79
N VAL A 215 -9.34 -1.33 3.90
CA VAL A 215 -8.54 -0.15 4.24
C VAL A 215 -9.42 0.97 4.80
N LEU A 216 -10.55 1.28 4.17
CA LEU A 216 -11.50 2.28 4.69
C LEU A 216 -12.04 1.90 6.08
N ASN A 217 -12.38 0.63 6.29
CA ASN A 217 -12.86 0.14 7.58
C ASN A 217 -11.79 0.31 8.69
N LEU A 218 -10.51 0.02 8.38
CA LEU A 218 -9.40 0.25 9.30
C LEU A 218 -9.26 1.73 9.67
N LEU A 219 -9.30 2.63 8.68
CA LEU A 219 -9.16 4.06 8.88
C LEU A 219 -10.29 4.65 9.73
N ARG A 220 -11.50 4.13 9.60
CA ARG A 220 -12.71 4.56 10.33
C ARG A 220 -12.86 3.92 11.72
N HIS A 221 -11.99 2.96 12.05
CA HIS A 221 -12.07 2.23 13.30
C HIS A 221 -11.83 3.17 14.50
N ASP A 222 -12.51 2.88 15.63
CA ASP A 222 -12.36 3.66 16.86
C ASP A 222 -10.89 3.66 17.32
N PRO A 223 -10.29 4.82 17.62
CA PRO A 223 -8.88 4.91 17.98
C PRO A 223 -8.50 4.19 19.28
N ARG A 224 -9.46 3.79 20.11
CA ARG A 224 -9.21 3.02 21.33
C ARG A 224 -8.79 1.57 21.04
N SER A 225 -9.07 1.08 19.84
CA SER A 225 -8.67 -0.28 19.44
C SER A 225 -8.08 -0.27 18.04
N LEU A 226 -7.20 -1.20 17.77
CA LEU A 226 -6.46 -1.30 16.51
C LEU A 226 -6.54 -2.73 15.97
N PRO A 227 -7.31 -2.98 14.88
CA PRO A 227 -7.13 -4.20 14.13
C PRO A 227 -5.77 -4.17 13.42
N SER A 228 -4.71 -4.61 14.09
CA SER A 228 -3.34 -4.46 13.61
C SER A 228 -3.04 -5.35 12.41
N ARG A 229 -3.70 -6.53 12.30
CA ARG A 229 -3.53 -7.49 11.22
C ARG A 229 -4.87 -7.98 10.68
N VAL A 230 -5.07 -7.84 9.37
CA VAL A 230 -6.29 -8.32 8.70
C VAL A 230 -5.93 -9.27 7.55
N GLU A 231 -6.42 -10.50 7.62
CA GLU A 231 -6.32 -11.49 6.54
C GLU A 231 -7.59 -11.45 5.69
N LEU A 232 -7.43 -11.27 4.39
CA LEU A 232 -8.53 -11.28 3.43
C LEU A 232 -8.34 -12.44 2.44
N ARG A 233 -9.27 -13.38 2.42
CA ARG A 233 -9.16 -14.61 1.62
C ARG A 233 -10.33 -14.71 0.64
N PRO A 234 -10.09 -15.25 -0.57
CA PRO A 234 -11.20 -15.72 -1.38
C PRO A 234 -12.03 -16.73 -0.58
N SER A 235 -13.35 -16.57 -0.58
CA SER A 235 -14.24 -17.46 0.18
C SER A 235 -14.25 -18.88 -0.38
N LYS A 236 -14.04 -19.02 -1.71
CA LYS A 236 -14.00 -20.31 -2.44
C LYS A 236 -12.80 -20.31 -3.40
N PRO A 237 -11.58 -20.55 -2.91
CA PRO A 237 -10.41 -20.62 -3.79
C PRO A 237 -10.55 -21.81 -4.77
N ARG A 238 -9.93 -21.69 -5.97
CA ARG A 238 -9.79 -22.85 -6.86
C ARG A 238 -8.99 -23.96 -6.15
N LYS A 239 -9.47 -25.19 -6.31
CA LYS A 239 -8.74 -26.40 -5.90
C LYS A 239 -7.52 -26.63 -6.79
#